data_e96027de4cb4e2a97638b28a8ad49b86
#
_entry.id   e96027de4cb4e2a97638b28a8ad49b86
#
_cell.length_a   1.000
_cell.length_b   1.000
_cell.length_c   1.000
_cell.angle_alpha   90.00
_cell.angle_beta   90.00
_cell.angle_gamma   90.00
#
_symmetry.space_group_name_H-M   'P 1'
#
loop_
_entity.id
_entity.type
_entity.pdbx_description
1 polymer ?
#
loop_
_entity_poly.entity_id
_entity_poly.type
_entity_poly.pdbx_seq_one_letter_code
_entity_poly.pdbx_strand_id
1 'polypeptide(L)'
;MVLHPHRRDFYCNKDETNMKIVIVGSGNVAESLAQAVAEAEGLQLVQVFARNEERGRKVAELAHTKWSNSTLAEADLYLISVSDNAVEGVAKSLQLPENAVVAHTAGCCTLDSLAPHTHRAVFYPFQTFTAGRKVDFKKGYIFLEGATDHALATVESAAKALTNNILPADSARRAVIHLSGVFACNFANAMYANAAEILAKEGLPFDIVAPVIEETAKKVIESKNPAQSQTGPARRGDTQTLERHRKMLADEPRTREIYDKISEDICERTKTSKSC
;
A
#
# COMPACT_ATOMS: atom_id res chain seq x y z
N MET A 1 38.13 -49.78 29.10
CA MET A 1 36.86 -50.10 28.42
C MET A 1 35.87 -49.02 28.82
N VAL A 2 35.80 -47.91 28.02
CA VAL A 2 35.03 -46.71 28.33
C VAL A 2 33.90 -46.67 27.34
N LEU A 3 32.67 -46.80 27.82
CA LEU A 3 31.44 -46.72 27.04
C LEU A 3 31.11 -45.26 26.72
N HIS A 4 31.06 -44.90 25.44
CA HIS A 4 30.53 -43.64 24.98
C HIS A 4 28.99 -43.69 24.97
N PRO A 5 28.29 -42.66 25.48
CA PRO A 5 26.83 -42.56 25.32
C PRO A 5 26.50 -42.05 23.92
N HIS A 6 25.61 -42.77 23.24
CA HIS A 6 24.98 -42.38 21.98
C HIS A 6 24.33 -41.02 22.08
N ARG A 7 24.79 -40.04 21.28
CA ARG A 7 24.03 -38.84 20.93
C ARG A 7 22.83 -39.30 20.10
N ARG A 8 21.63 -39.16 20.65
CA ARG A 8 20.39 -39.18 19.88
C ARG A 8 20.31 -37.82 19.17
N ASP A 9 20.53 -37.81 17.88
CA ASP A 9 20.17 -36.70 17.02
C ASP A 9 18.64 -36.58 17.02
N PHE A 10 18.13 -35.59 17.73
CA PHE A 10 16.76 -35.14 17.57
C PHE A 10 16.66 -34.43 16.23
N TYR A 11 16.37 -35.19 15.18
CA TYR A 11 15.79 -34.63 13.97
C TYR A 11 14.43 -34.04 14.36
N CYS A 12 14.39 -32.75 14.59
CA CYS A 12 13.15 -32.00 14.61
C CYS A 12 12.60 -32.03 13.18
N ASN A 13 11.67 -32.95 12.92
CA ASN A 13 10.86 -32.92 11.70
C ASN A 13 10.01 -31.65 11.77
N LYS A 14 10.51 -30.57 11.18
CA LYS A 14 9.72 -29.40 10.81
C LYS A 14 9.00 -29.73 9.49
N ASP A 15 7.96 -30.53 9.55
CA ASP A 15 6.86 -30.46 8.59
C ASP A 15 6.03 -29.21 8.95
N GLU A 16 6.66 -28.02 8.88
CA GLU A 16 5.92 -26.77 8.82
C GLU A 16 5.28 -26.74 7.42
N THR A 17 4.03 -27.18 7.35
CA THR A 17 3.24 -27.03 6.12
C THR A 17 3.08 -25.54 5.87
N ASN A 18 3.71 -25.03 4.79
CA ASN A 18 3.60 -23.64 4.38
C ASN A 18 2.13 -23.27 4.18
N MET A 19 1.71 -22.10 4.68
CA MET A 19 0.38 -21.56 4.45
C MET A 19 0.16 -21.32 2.94
N LYS A 20 -0.83 -22.00 2.37
CA LYS A 20 -1.19 -21.86 0.95
C LYS A 20 -1.99 -20.60 0.70
N ILE A 21 -1.54 -19.79 -0.23
CA ILE A 21 -2.16 -18.50 -0.57
C ILE A 21 -2.53 -18.45 -2.05
N VAL A 22 -3.73 -17.96 -2.34
CA VAL A 22 -4.16 -17.58 -3.68
C VAL A 22 -4.30 -16.05 -3.72
N ILE A 23 -3.68 -15.42 -4.72
CA ILE A 23 -3.93 -14.00 -5.03
C ILE A 23 -5.05 -13.92 -6.06
N VAL A 24 -6.14 -13.24 -5.70
CA VAL A 24 -7.29 -13.00 -6.59
C VAL A 24 -7.21 -11.58 -7.15
N GLY A 25 -6.78 -11.48 -8.40
CA GLY A 25 -6.54 -10.20 -9.09
C GLY A 25 -5.18 -10.17 -9.78
N SER A 26 -4.96 -9.14 -10.60
CA SER A 26 -3.72 -8.92 -11.37
C SER A 26 -3.34 -7.43 -11.47
N GLY A 27 -3.81 -6.60 -10.52
CA GLY A 27 -3.43 -5.19 -10.39
C GLY A 27 -2.04 -5.03 -9.77
N ASN A 28 -1.61 -3.78 -9.59
CA ASN A 28 -0.28 -3.49 -9.04
C ASN A 28 -0.09 -4.04 -7.60
N VAL A 29 -1.14 -3.99 -6.77
CA VAL A 29 -1.13 -4.60 -5.42
C VAL A 29 -0.99 -6.11 -5.52
N ALA A 30 -1.76 -6.76 -6.42
CA ALA A 30 -1.68 -8.20 -6.65
C ALA A 30 -0.29 -8.63 -7.13
N GLU A 31 0.32 -7.89 -8.05
CA GLU A 31 1.68 -8.14 -8.56
C GLU A 31 2.70 -8.08 -7.44
N SER A 32 2.66 -7.02 -6.63
CA SER A 32 3.62 -6.83 -5.52
C SER A 32 3.44 -7.87 -4.41
N LEU A 33 2.18 -8.20 -4.05
CA LEU A 33 1.89 -9.22 -3.04
C LEU A 33 2.27 -10.63 -3.54
N ALA A 34 2.00 -10.96 -4.80
CA ALA A 34 2.35 -12.25 -5.37
C ALA A 34 3.87 -12.52 -5.28
N GLN A 35 4.69 -11.52 -5.65
CA GLN A 35 6.15 -11.62 -5.54
C GLN A 35 6.59 -11.73 -4.07
N ALA A 36 6.03 -10.91 -3.17
CA ALA A 36 6.41 -10.94 -1.76
C ALA A 36 6.03 -12.26 -1.07
N VAL A 37 4.85 -12.80 -1.35
CA VAL A 37 4.39 -14.10 -0.82
C VAL A 37 5.24 -15.25 -1.36
N ALA A 38 5.61 -15.23 -2.64
CA ALA A 38 6.45 -16.27 -3.24
C ALA A 38 7.88 -16.32 -2.67
N GLU A 39 8.38 -15.19 -2.14
CA GLU A 39 9.72 -15.08 -1.55
C GLU A 39 9.73 -15.28 -0.02
N ALA A 40 8.58 -15.29 0.63
CA ALA A 40 8.48 -15.33 2.09
C ALA A 40 8.55 -16.76 2.64
N GLU A 41 9.33 -16.96 3.70
CA GLU A 41 9.37 -18.23 4.43
C GLU A 41 8.03 -18.51 5.11
N GLY A 42 7.59 -19.76 5.12
CA GLY A 42 6.34 -20.19 5.73
C GLY A 42 5.09 -19.90 4.89
N LEU A 43 5.23 -19.27 3.72
CA LEU A 43 4.13 -19.03 2.78
C LEU A 43 4.37 -19.79 1.46
N GLN A 44 3.28 -20.20 0.82
CA GLN A 44 3.28 -20.81 -0.50
C GLN A 44 2.25 -20.13 -1.40
N LEU A 45 2.69 -19.37 -2.39
CA LEU A 45 1.79 -18.87 -3.42
C LEU A 45 1.43 -20.01 -4.39
N VAL A 46 0.20 -20.49 -4.30
CA VAL A 46 -0.25 -21.64 -5.12
C VAL A 46 -0.86 -21.22 -6.44
N GLN A 47 -1.41 -19.99 -6.52
CA GLN A 47 -2.06 -19.52 -7.74
C GLN A 47 -2.23 -17.99 -7.76
N VAL A 48 -2.18 -17.42 -8.96
CA VAL A 48 -2.80 -16.14 -9.29
C VAL A 48 -4.10 -16.42 -10.04
N PHE A 49 -5.23 -16.03 -9.44
CA PHE A 49 -6.55 -16.18 -10.04
C PHE A 49 -7.03 -14.83 -10.57
N ALA A 50 -7.10 -14.65 -11.87
CA ALA A 50 -7.40 -13.35 -12.46
C ALA A 50 -8.14 -13.47 -13.80
N ARG A 51 -9.16 -12.63 -13.97
CA ARG A 51 -9.97 -12.56 -15.19
C ARG A 51 -9.18 -12.12 -16.42
N ASN A 52 -8.28 -11.13 -16.25
CA ASN A 52 -7.43 -10.67 -17.34
C ASN A 52 -6.27 -11.64 -17.54
N GLU A 53 -6.27 -12.38 -18.64
CA GLU A 53 -5.30 -13.42 -18.95
C GLU A 53 -3.87 -12.88 -19.08
N GLU A 54 -3.67 -11.82 -19.87
CA GLU A 54 -2.35 -11.24 -20.14
C GLU A 54 -1.67 -10.80 -18.83
N ARG A 55 -2.35 -9.98 -18.04
CA ARG A 55 -1.82 -9.51 -16.76
C ARG A 55 -1.71 -10.63 -15.74
N GLY A 56 -2.69 -11.54 -15.68
CA GLY A 56 -2.67 -12.68 -14.76
C GLY A 56 -1.50 -13.60 -15.00
N ARG A 57 -1.22 -13.95 -16.26
CA ARG A 57 -0.03 -14.75 -16.64
C ARG A 57 1.26 -14.05 -16.30
N LYS A 58 1.37 -12.74 -16.59
CA LYS A 58 2.55 -11.95 -16.24
C LYS A 58 2.82 -11.95 -14.72
N VAL A 59 1.80 -11.73 -13.90
CA VAL A 59 1.94 -11.76 -12.44
C VAL A 59 2.34 -13.16 -11.94
N ALA A 60 1.72 -14.21 -12.47
CA ALA A 60 2.04 -15.59 -12.10
C ALA A 60 3.48 -15.97 -12.50
N GLU A 61 3.93 -15.55 -13.67
CA GLU A 61 5.30 -15.76 -14.14
C GLU A 61 6.34 -15.05 -13.23
N LEU A 62 6.09 -13.78 -12.88
CA LEU A 62 6.94 -13.01 -11.97
C LEU A 62 7.04 -13.64 -10.57
N ALA A 63 6.01 -14.32 -10.13
CA ALA A 63 5.93 -14.98 -8.82
C ALA A 63 6.16 -16.51 -8.89
N HIS A 64 6.61 -17.04 -10.04
CA HIS A 64 6.89 -18.46 -10.27
C HIS A 64 5.73 -19.40 -9.87
N THR A 65 4.50 -19.02 -10.18
CA THR A 65 3.29 -19.77 -9.82
C THR A 65 2.38 -20.00 -11.02
N LYS A 66 1.21 -20.64 -10.80
CA LYS A 66 0.20 -20.91 -11.83
C LYS A 66 -0.79 -19.74 -11.94
N TRP A 67 -1.26 -19.49 -13.14
CA TRP A 67 -2.41 -18.63 -13.39
C TRP A 67 -3.64 -19.46 -13.81
N SER A 68 -4.83 -18.99 -13.43
CA SER A 68 -6.12 -19.47 -13.96
C SER A 68 -7.16 -18.34 -13.89
N ASN A 69 -8.18 -18.45 -14.74
CA ASN A 69 -9.39 -17.60 -14.70
C ASN A 69 -10.68 -18.44 -14.55
N SER A 70 -10.56 -19.75 -14.45
CA SER A 70 -11.71 -20.68 -14.43
C SER A 70 -11.70 -21.61 -13.23
N THR A 71 -10.55 -22.16 -12.87
CA THR A 71 -10.42 -23.12 -11.76
C THR A 71 -9.64 -22.47 -10.64
N LEU A 72 -10.29 -22.33 -9.49
CA LEU A 72 -9.67 -21.80 -8.25
C LEU A 72 -8.97 -22.94 -7.51
N ALA A 73 -7.72 -22.74 -7.15
CA ALA A 73 -6.96 -23.71 -6.34
C ALA A 73 -7.41 -23.66 -4.87
N GLU A 74 -7.31 -24.81 -4.19
CA GLU A 74 -7.51 -24.86 -2.74
C GLU A 74 -6.35 -24.19 -2.01
N ALA A 75 -6.68 -23.34 -1.03
CA ALA A 75 -5.74 -22.60 -0.22
C ALA A 75 -6.31 -22.27 1.17
N ASP A 76 -5.43 -21.90 2.10
CA ASP A 76 -5.79 -21.46 3.44
C ASP A 76 -6.25 -20.01 3.45
N LEU A 77 -5.65 -19.17 2.57
CA LEU A 77 -5.92 -17.74 2.48
C LEU A 77 -6.09 -17.29 1.02
N TYR A 78 -7.18 -16.57 0.76
CA TYR A 78 -7.47 -15.93 -0.52
C TYR A 78 -7.39 -14.43 -0.37
N LEU A 79 -6.39 -13.78 -1.01
CA LEU A 79 -6.20 -12.34 -0.98
C LEU A 79 -6.83 -11.68 -2.22
N ILE A 80 -7.97 -11.05 -2.05
CA ILE A 80 -8.67 -10.30 -3.11
C ILE A 80 -7.99 -8.94 -3.30
N SER A 81 -7.26 -8.81 -4.40
CA SER A 81 -6.49 -7.63 -4.79
C SER A 81 -6.97 -7.08 -6.14
N VAL A 82 -8.23 -6.67 -6.16
CA VAL A 82 -8.92 -6.04 -7.29
C VAL A 82 -9.28 -4.59 -6.97
N SER A 83 -9.88 -3.85 -7.91
CA SER A 83 -10.40 -2.52 -7.61
C SER A 83 -11.49 -2.56 -6.54
N ASP A 84 -11.60 -1.53 -5.71
CA ASP A 84 -12.52 -1.45 -4.58
C ASP A 84 -13.97 -1.78 -5.00
N ASN A 85 -14.42 -1.25 -6.13
CA ASN A 85 -15.77 -1.51 -6.67
C ASN A 85 -16.01 -2.96 -7.10
N ALA A 86 -14.95 -3.77 -7.27
CA ALA A 86 -15.08 -5.16 -7.69
C ALA A 86 -14.99 -6.15 -6.52
N VAL A 87 -14.55 -5.73 -5.33
CA VAL A 87 -14.31 -6.60 -4.18
C VAL A 87 -15.53 -7.43 -3.83
N GLU A 88 -16.68 -6.79 -3.63
CA GLU A 88 -17.92 -7.46 -3.22
C GLU A 88 -18.40 -8.48 -4.28
N GLY A 89 -18.38 -8.10 -5.56
CA GLY A 89 -18.79 -8.98 -6.65
C GLY A 89 -17.87 -10.20 -6.79
N VAL A 90 -16.56 -9.99 -6.64
CA VAL A 90 -15.58 -11.08 -6.66
C VAL A 90 -15.78 -11.98 -5.46
N ALA A 91 -15.88 -11.45 -4.24
CA ALA A 91 -16.09 -12.24 -3.03
C ALA A 91 -17.32 -13.16 -3.16
N LYS A 92 -18.45 -12.63 -3.63
CA LYS A 92 -19.68 -13.42 -3.84
C LYS A 92 -19.55 -14.52 -4.89
N SER A 93 -18.64 -14.38 -5.85
CA SER A 93 -18.43 -15.37 -6.91
C SER A 93 -17.50 -16.52 -6.52
N LEU A 94 -16.70 -16.36 -5.45
CA LEU A 94 -15.76 -17.36 -5.00
C LEU A 94 -16.47 -18.48 -4.22
N GLN A 95 -16.21 -19.72 -4.60
CA GLN A 95 -16.59 -20.90 -3.83
C GLN A 95 -15.35 -21.40 -3.09
N LEU A 96 -15.33 -21.21 -1.78
CA LEU A 96 -14.16 -21.47 -0.93
C LEU A 96 -14.42 -22.65 0.01
N PRO A 97 -13.38 -23.40 0.39
CA PRO A 97 -13.47 -24.37 1.49
C PRO A 97 -14.00 -23.72 2.78
N GLU A 98 -14.73 -24.45 3.59
CA GLU A 98 -15.41 -23.93 4.80
C GLU A 98 -14.48 -23.23 5.77
N ASN A 99 -13.27 -23.73 5.96
CA ASN A 99 -12.25 -23.18 6.87
C ASN A 99 -11.31 -22.18 6.20
N ALA A 100 -11.46 -21.90 4.91
CA ALA A 100 -10.60 -20.98 4.22
C ALA A 100 -10.89 -19.52 4.63
N VAL A 101 -9.83 -18.73 4.74
CA VAL A 101 -9.94 -17.29 5.01
C VAL A 101 -9.93 -16.51 3.70
N VAL A 102 -10.87 -15.58 3.56
CA VAL A 102 -10.87 -14.61 2.47
C VAL A 102 -10.58 -13.21 3.02
N ALA A 103 -9.63 -12.51 2.41
CA ALA A 103 -9.28 -11.15 2.80
C ALA A 103 -9.19 -10.24 1.58
N HIS A 104 -9.60 -8.97 1.74
CA HIS A 104 -9.34 -7.96 0.71
C HIS A 104 -8.18 -7.04 1.10
N THR A 105 -7.58 -6.39 0.10
CA THR A 105 -6.43 -5.49 0.28
C THR A 105 -6.80 -4.01 0.11
N ALA A 106 -8.10 -3.69 0.09
CA ALA A 106 -8.63 -2.35 -0.16
C ALA A 106 -8.60 -1.46 1.08
N GLY A 107 -8.26 -0.18 0.90
CA GLY A 107 -8.24 0.81 1.98
C GLY A 107 -9.62 1.28 2.42
N CYS A 108 -10.57 1.39 1.49
CA CYS A 108 -11.89 1.97 1.74
C CYS A 108 -13.04 0.96 1.83
N CYS A 109 -12.83 -0.32 1.44
CA CYS A 109 -13.85 -1.34 1.58
C CYS A 109 -14.04 -1.77 3.04
N THR A 110 -15.28 -2.07 3.42
CA THR A 110 -15.57 -2.63 4.74
C THR A 110 -15.35 -4.14 4.76
N LEU A 111 -15.19 -4.70 5.94
CA LEU A 111 -15.09 -6.15 6.13
C LEU A 111 -16.32 -6.89 5.59
N ASP A 112 -17.50 -6.24 5.62
CA ASP A 112 -18.77 -6.81 5.13
C ASP A 112 -18.81 -6.94 3.59
N SER A 113 -17.94 -6.26 2.86
CA SER A 113 -17.79 -6.46 1.41
C SER A 113 -17.38 -7.89 1.04
N LEU A 114 -16.94 -8.70 2.01
CA LEU A 114 -16.58 -10.10 1.83
C LEU A 114 -17.71 -11.08 2.19
N ALA A 115 -18.91 -10.59 2.54
CA ALA A 115 -20.07 -11.46 2.76
C ALA A 115 -20.41 -12.24 1.46
N PRO A 116 -20.83 -13.54 1.54
CA PRO A 116 -21.32 -14.23 2.74
C PRO A 116 -20.28 -15.08 3.50
N HIS A 117 -19.00 -14.98 3.19
CA HIS A 117 -17.99 -15.83 3.79
C HIS A 117 -17.90 -15.62 5.32
N THR A 118 -17.76 -16.71 6.08
CA THR A 118 -17.66 -16.67 7.56
C THR A 118 -16.29 -16.13 8.00
N HIS A 119 -15.20 -16.67 7.48
CA HIS A 119 -13.84 -16.29 7.84
C HIS A 119 -13.33 -15.16 6.95
N ARG A 120 -13.83 -13.93 7.22
CA ARG A 120 -13.49 -12.71 6.49
C ARG A 120 -12.38 -11.96 7.21
N ALA A 121 -11.48 -11.36 6.45
CA ALA A 121 -10.43 -10.51 6.98
C ALA A 121 -10.10 -9.35 6.06
N VAL A 122 -9.32 -8.41 6.56
CA VAL A 122 -8.66 -7.38 5.77
C VAL A 122 -7.16 -7.55 5.93
N PHE A 123 -6.47 -7.48 4.82
CA PHE A 123 -5.01 -7.47 4.72
C PHE A 123 -4.60 -6.24 3.92
N TYR A 124 -4.50 -5.08 4.59
CA TYR A 124 -4.27 -3.81 3.91
C TYR A 124 -2.81 -3.37 3.98
N PRO A 125 -2.01 -3.59 2.93
CA PRO A 125 -0.64 -3.10 2.86
C PRO A 125 -0.65 -1.60 2.55
N PHE A 126 -0.14 -0.79 3.47
CA PHE A 126 -0.07 0.66 3.33
C PHE A 126 1.22 1.07 2.64
N GLN A 127 1.18 1.12 1.33
CA GLN A 127 2.31 1.44 0.46
C GLN A 127 1.81 1.96 -0.89
N THR A 128 2.71 2.55 -1.68
CA THR A 128 2.49 2.88 -3.09
C THR A 128 2.87 1.70 -3.97
N PHE A 129 2.00 1.37 -4.93
CA PHE A 129 2.20 0.23 -5.83
C PHE A 129 2.24 0.67 -7.29
N THR A 130 3.36 0.45 -7.94
CA THR A 130 3.57 0.75 -9.36
C THR A 130 3.96 -0.53 -10.09
N ALA A 131 3.36 -0.77 -11.25
CA ALA A 131 3.68 -1.94 -12.08
C ALA A 131 5.17 -2.05 -12.37
N GLY A 132 5.73 -3.23 -12.23
CA GLY A 132 7.15 -3.51 -12.50
C GLY A 132 8.12 -2.98 -11.44
N ARG A 133 7.65 -2.34 -10.37
CA ARG A 133 8.49 -1.87 -9.26
C ARG A 133 8.34 -2.79 -8.05
N LYS A 134 9.42 -3.46 -7.65
CA LYS A 134 9.45 -4.30 -6.45
C LYS A 134 9.26 -3.44 -5.19
N VAL A 135 8.37 -3.87 -4.31
CA VAL A 135 8.06 -3.20 -3.04
C VAL A 135 8.77 -3.93 -1.90
N ASP A 136 9.44 -3.17 -1.05
CA ASP A 136 10.02 -3.67 0.21
C ASP A 136 8.97 -3.59 1.32
N PHE A 137 8.26 -4.69 1.55
CA PHE A 137 7.21 -4.77 2.58
C PHE A 137 7.76 -4.60 4.01
N LYS A 138 9.04 -4.90 4.25
CA LYS A 138 9.65 -4.75 5.59
C LYS A 138 9.64 -3.31 6.10
N LYS A 139 9.58 -2.33 5.20
CA LYS A 139 9.51 -0.90 5.52
C LYS A 139 8.08 -0.37 5.62
N GLY A 140 7.11 -1.09 5.09
CA GLY A 140 5.71 -0.69 5.09
C GLY A 140 4.92 -1.23 6.29
N TYR A 141 3.76 -0.66 6.52
CA TYR A 141 2.79 -1.18 7.48
C TYR A 141 1.76 -2.08 6.79
N ILE A 142 1.31 -3.12 7.51
CA ILE A 142 0.13 -3.90 7.12
C ILE A 142 -0.92 -3.72 8.21
N PHE A 143 -2.12 -3.27 7.82
CA PHE A 143 -3.25 -3.10 8.72
C PHE A 143 -4.20 -4.28 8.57
N LEU A 144 -4.62 -4.85 9.71
CA LEU A 144 -5.42 -6.07 9.76
C LEU A 144 -6.76 -5.84 10.47
N GLU A 145 -7.77 -6.56 9.98
CA GLU A 145 -9.08 -6.70 10.59
C GLU A 145 -9.57 -8.15 10.35
N GLY A 146 -10.28 -8.75 11.29
CA GLY A 146 -10.81 -10.11 11.15
C GLY A 146 -12.20 -10.21 11.73
N ALA A 147 -13.11 -10.93 11.05
CA ALA A 147 -14.47 -11.21 11.54
C ALA A 147 -14.49 -12.33 12.62
N THR A 148 -13.46 -13.18 12.61
CA THR A 148 -13.28 -14.29 13.56
C THR A 148 -11.82 -14.34 14.01
N ASP A 149 -11.57 -14.93 15.17
CA ASP A 149 -10.20 -15.14 15.69
C ASP A 149 -9.35 -15.95 14.70
N HIS A 150 -9.95 -16.96 14.06
CA HIS A 150 -9.29 -17.76 13.03
C HIS A 150 -8.87 -16.89 11.82
N ALA A 151 -9.77 -16.06 11.32
CA ALA A 151 -9.47 -15.18 10.19
C ALA A 151 -8.37 -14.16 10.53
N LEU A 152 -8.44 -13.55 11.72
CA LEU A 152 -7.42 -12.62 12.19
C LEU A 152 -6.06 -13.29 12.36
N ALA A 153 -6.00 -14.46 13.01
CA ALA A 153 -4.76 -15.20 13.20
C ALA A 153 -4.11 -15.62 11.88
N THR A 154 -4.92 -16.02 10.89
CA THR A 154 -4.44 -16.40 9.56
C THR A 154 -3.78 -15.22 8.84
N VAL A 155 -4.46 -14.08 8.76
CA VAL A 155 -3.89 -12.89 8.10
C VAL A 155 -2.71 -12.30 8.88
N GLU A 156 -2.70 -12.41 10.22
CA GLU A 156 -1.58 -11.98 11.05
C GLU A 156 -0.34 -12.86 10.81
N SER A 157 -0.50 -14.17 10.69
CA SER A 157 0.59 -15.08 10.34
C SER A 157 1.18 -14.75 8.96
N ALA A 158 0.33 -14.55 7.95
CA ALA A 158 0.76 -14.13 6.62
C ALA A 158 1.49 -12.77 6.64
N ALA A 159 0.98 -11.79 7.40
CA ALA A 159 1.60 -10.48 7.51
C ALA A 159 2.98 -10.53 8.18
N LYS A 160 3.15 -11.33 9.23
CA LYS A 160 4.42 -11.53 9.95
C LYS A 160 5.53 -12.08 9.06
N ALA A 161 5.19 -12.87 8.05
CA ALA A 161 6.16 -13.34 7.06
C ALA A 161 6.67 -12.21 6.13
N LEU A 162 5.93 -11.10 6.01
CA LEU A 162 6.28 -9.98 5.13
C LEU A 162 6.88 -8.78 5.86
N THR A 163 6.41 -8.47 7.09
CA THR A 163 6.85 -7.31 7.87
C THR A 163 6.63 -7.49 9.36
N ASN A 164 7.41 -6.74 10.16
CA ASN A 164 7.17 -6.60 11.61
C ASN A 164 6.23 -5.42 11.94
N ASN A 165 5.88 -4.58 10.97
CA ASN A 165 5.05 -3.39 11.18
C ASN A 165 3.57 -3.74 10.93
N ILE A 166 2.93 -4.37 11.90
CA ILE A 166 1.55 -4.83 11.81
C ILE A 166 0.72 -4.11 12.87
N LEU A 167 -0.42 -3.54 12.47
CA LEU A 167 -1.33 -2.86 13.37
C LEU A 167 -2.79 -3.26 13.07
N PRO A 168 -3.63 -3.38 14.11
CA PRO A 168 -5.07 -3.55 13.90
C PRO A 168 -5.71 -2.24 13.44
N ALA A 169 -6.58 -2.32 12.46
CA ALA A 169 -7.39 -1.19 12.02
C ALA A 169 -8.74 -1.68 11.49
N ASP A 170 -9.80 -1.31 12.17
CA ASP A 170 -11.17 -1.46 11.67
C ASP A 170 -11.41 -0.62 10.41
N SER A 171 -12.55 -0.81 9.78
CA SER A 171 -12.90 -0.13 8.52
C SER A 171 -12.85 1.40 8.64
N ALA A 172 -13.24 1.98 9.79
CA ALA A 172 -13.24 3.43 10.00
C ALA A 172 -11.81 3.98 10.12
N ARG A 173 -10.97 3.34 10.93
CA ARG A 173 -9.56 3.71 11.08
C ARG A 173 -8.80 3.54 9.76
N ARG A 174 -9.06 2.46 9.03
CA ARG A 174 -8.43 2.19 7.75
C ARG A 174 -8.77 3.25 6.70
N ALA A 175 -10.02 3.73 6.66
CA ALA A 175 -10.42 4.84 5.79
C ALA A 175 -9.63 6.12 6.09
N VAL A 176 -9.42 6.46 7.36
CA VAL A 176 -8.60 7.62 7.77
C VAL A 176 -7.12 7.42 7.37
N ILE A 177 -6.57 6.23 7.59
CA ILE A 177 -5.20 5.88 7.19
C ILE A 177 -5.06 6.00 5.66
N HIS A 178 -6.01 5.45 4.90
CA HIS A 178 -6.00 5.55 3.44
C HIS A 178 -6.05 7.01 2.97
N LEU A 179 -6.94 7.83 3.54
CA LEU A 179 -7.03 9.26 3.23
C LEU A 179 -5.72 9.99 3.53
N SER A 180 -5.06 9.68 4.65
CA SER A 180 -3.75 10.27 4.95
C SER A 180 -2.68 9.90 3.92
N GLY A 181 -2.73 8.67 3.39
CA GLY A 181 -1.87 8.21 2.29
C GLY A 181 -2.11 8.96 0.99
N VAL A 182 -3.37 9.31 0.69
CA VAL A 182 -3.71 10.15 -0.49
C VAL A 182 -2.99 11.49 -0.40
N PHE A 183 -3.03 12.16 0.77
CA PHE A 183 -2.30 13.42 0.97
C PHE A 183 -0.78 13.23 0.89
N ALA A 184 -0.24 12.22 1.56
CA ALA A 184 1.20 12.02 1.67
C ALA A 184 1.86 11.54 0.37
N CYS A 185 1.11 10.83 -0.49
CA CYS A 185 1.64 10.21 -1.71
C CYS A 185 0.99 10.75 -2.98
N ASN A 186 -0.34 10.59 -3.13
CA ASN A 186 -0.98 10.90 -4.40
C ASN A 186 -0.99 12.41 -4.69
N PHE A 187 -1.34 13.24 -3.70
CA PHE A 187 -1.32 14.69 -3.87
C PHE A 187 0.10 15.23 -3.96
N ALA A 188 1.06 14.70 -3.19
CA ALA A 188 2.45 15.07 -3.34
C ALA A 188 2.95 14.79 -4.77
N ASN A 189 2.66 13.60 -5.34
CA ASN A 189 3.02 13.28 -6.71
C ASN A 189 2.34 14.21 -7.74
N ALA A 190 1.08 14.61 -7.52
CA ALA A 190 0.41 15.59 -8.37
C ALA A 190 1.10 16.97 -8.32
N MET A 191 1.64 17.38 -7.16
CA MET A 191 2.43 18.61 -7.06
C MET A 191 3.77 18.49 -7.79
N TYR A 192 4.40 17.32 -7.81
CA TYR A 192 5.60 17.08 -8.62
C TYR A 192 5.29 17.16 -10.12
N ALA A 193 4.13 16.66 -10.55
CA ALA A 193 3.70 16.79 -11.95
C ALA A 193 3.51 18.26 -12.34
N ASN A 194 2.87 19.09 -11.50
CA ASN A 194 2.75 20.54 -11.75
C ASN A 194 4.14 21.20 -11.83
N ALA A 195 5.09 20.82 -10.97
CA ALA A 195 6.45 21.36 -11.05
C ALA A 195 7.15 20.96 -12.36
N ALA A 196 6.97 19.73 -12.82
CA ALA A 196 7.51 19.26 -14.09
C ALA A 196 6.92 20.04 -15.27
N GLU A 197 5.61 20.30 -15.29
CA GLU A 197 4.94 21.07 -16.33
C GLU A 197 5.44 22.53 -16.39
N ILE A 198 5.64 23.16 -15.23
CA ILE A 198 6.18 24.54 -15.14
C ILE A 198 7.60 24.59 -15.71
N LEU A 199 8.46 23.64 -15.32
CA LEU A 199 9.85 23.59 -15.83
C LEU A 199 9.90 23.32 -17.33
N ALA A 200 9.07 22.41 -17.82
CA ALA A 200 9.06 22.01 -19.23
C ALA A 200 8.72 23.18 -20.17
N LYS A 201 7.94 24.18 -19.74
CA LYS A 201 7.62 25.38 -20.52
C LYS A 201 8.84 26.24 -20.80
N GLU A 202 9.80 26.25 -19.90
CA GLU A 202 11.07 26.94 -20.02
C GLU A 202 12.19 26.04 -20.58
N GLY A 203 11.85 24.82 -21.04
CA GLY A 203 12.83 23.86 -21.55
C GLY A 203 13.76 23.27 -20.47
N LEU A 204 13.37 23.37 -19.20
CA LEU A 204 14.17 22.89 -18.06
C LEU A 204 13.80 21.45 -17.68
N PRO A 205 14.78 20.59 -17.36
CA PRO A 205 14.53 19.20 -16.97
C PRO A 205 13.98 19.11 -15.54
N PHE A 206 13.15 18.09 -15.30
CA PHE A 206 12.56 17.81 -13.97
C PHE A 206 13.62 17.50 -12.89
N ASP A 207 14.78 16.97 -13.27
CA ASP A 207 15.87 16.61 -12.35
C ASP A 207 16.35 17.80 -11.49
N ILE A 208 16.09 19.03 -11.90
CA ILE A 208 16.44 20.24 -11.13
C ILE A 208 15.75 20.24 -9.76
N VAL A 209 14.53 19.73 -9.65
CA VAL A 209 13.77 19.71 -8.39
C VAL A 209 13.94 18.42 -7.60
N ALA A 210 14.55 17.38 -8.14
CA ALA A 210 14.73 16.10 -7.45
C ALA A 210 15.45 16.22 -6.09
N PRO A 211 16.58 16.98 -5.93
CA PRO A 211 17.22 17.17 -4.64
C PRO A 211 16.33 17.88 -3.62
N VAL A 212 15.48 18.82 -4.07
CA VAL A 212 14.57 19.56 -3.19
C VAL A 212 13.43 18.67 -2.71
N ILE A 213 12.94 17.75 -3.54
CA ILE A 213 11.94 16.75 -3.17
C ILE A 213 12.49 15.82 -2.10
N GLU A 214 13.70 15.28 -2.29
CA GLU A 214 14.38 14.39 -1.35
C GLU A 214 14.60 15.07 0.01
N GLU A 215 15.15 16.28 0.01
CA GLU A 215 15.40 17.07 1.22
C GLU A 215 14.11 17.38 1.96
N THR A 216 13.02 17.70 1.26
CA THR A 216 11.72 17.97 1.86
C THR A 216 11.18 16.74 2.57
N ALA A 217 11.21 15.57 1.93
CA ALA A 217 10.77 14.32 2.50
C ALA A 217 11.60 13.96 3.75
N LYS A 218 12.93 14.08 3.65
CA LYS A 218 13.86 13.82 4.76
C LYS A 218 13.57 14.69 5.98
N LYS A 219 13.45 15.99 5.80
CA LYS A 219 13.11 16.93 6.88
C LYS A 219 11.79 16.59 7.58
N VAL A 220 10.77 16.25 6.84
CA VAL A 220 9.46 15.88 7.39
C VAL A 220 9.55 14.61 8.23
N ILE A 221 10.27 13.59 7.74
CA ILE A 221 10.47 12.32 8.44
C ILE A 221 11.27 12.54 9.75
N GLU A 222 12.35 13.30 9.70
CA GLU A 222 13.22 13.57 10.86
C GLU A 222 12.52 14.42 11.93
N SER A 223 11.79 15.46 11.52
CA SER A 223 11.12 16.38 12.45
C SER A 223 9.88 15.77 13.10
N LYS A 224 9.27 14.74 12.48
CA LYS A 224 7.98 14.16 12.87
C LYS A 224 6.84 15.20 12.99
N ASN A 225 7.07 16.40 12.51
CA ASN A 225 6.11 17.50 12.54
C ASN A 225 6.15 18.30 11.21
N PRO A 226 5.34 17.94 10.21
CA PRO A 226 5.31 18.60 8.91
C PRO A 226 5.07 20.10 8.99
N ALA A 227 4.24 20.57 9.93
CA ALA A 227 3.92 21.99 10.10
C ALA A 227 5.14 22.83 10.50
N GLN A 228 6.04 22.28 11.32
CA GLN A 228 7.28 22.95 11.71
C GLN A 228 8.30 22.97 10.57
N SER A 229 8.28 21.98 9.71
CA SER A 229 9.19 21.87 8.56
C SER A 229 8.77 22.75 7.37
N GLN A 230 7.59 23.37 7.44
CA GLN A 230 7.06 24.23 6.36
C GLN A 230 7.95 25.43 6.12
N THR A 231 8.24 25.73 4.87
CA THR A 231 9.00 26.89 4.38
C THR A 231 8.26 27.60 3.24
N GLY A 232 8.86 28.61 2.65
CA GLY A 232 8.34 29.26 1.45
C GLY A 232 7.67 30.63 1.70
N PRO A 233 7.26 31.33 0.62
CA PRO A 233 6.71 32.68 0.70
C PRO A 233 5.38 32.74 1.47
N ALA A 234 4.50 31.75 1.30
CA ALA A 234 3.22 31.69 2.02
C ALA A 234 3.44 31.64 3.54
N ARG A 235 4.39 30.81 4.03
CA ARG A 235 4.72 30.77 5.46
C ARG A 235 5.24 32.09 6.02
N ARG A 236 6.00 32.84 5.21
CA ARG A 236 6.57 34.15 5.62
C ARG A 236 5.61 35.31 5.45
N GLY A 237 4.47 35.11 4.80
CA GLY A 237 3.54 36.17 4.44
C GLY A 237 4.09 37.12 3.36
N ASP A 238 4.96 36.62 2.47
CA ASP A 238 5.59 37.39 1.39
C ASP A 238 4.61 37.57 0.23
N THR A 239 3.73 38.57 0.38
CA THR A 239 2.67 38.88 -0.58
C THR A 239 3.21 39.27 -1.96
N GLN A 240 4.39 39.92 -2.00
CA GLN A 240 5.00 40.33 -3.27
C GLN A 240 5.40 39.11 -4.12
N THR A 241 6.03 38.12 -3.50
CA THR A 241 6.41 36.90 -4.20
C THR A 241 5.17 36.08 -4.61
N LEU A 242 4.17 35.99 -3.73
CA LEU A 242 2.92 35.30 -4.04
C LEU A 242 2.22 35.92 -5.28
N GLU A 243 2.16 37.26 -5.35
CA GLU A 243 1.55 37.95 -6.47
C GLU A 243 2.35 37.80 -7.77
N ARG A 244 3.69 37.75 -7.70
CA ARG A 244 4.53 37.44 -8.85
C ARG A 244 4.26 36.05 -9.39
N HIS A 245 4.14 35.04 -8.54
CA HIS A 245 3.82 33.66 -8.95
C HIS A 245 2.43 33.59 -9.58
N ARG A 246 1.42 34.29 -9.03
CA ARG A 246 0.08 34.37 -9.64
C ARG A 246 0.11 34.94 -11.05
N LYS A 247 0.94 35.96 -11.29
CA LYS A 247 1.11 36.52 -12.63
C LYS A 247 1.79 35.55 -13.60
N MET A 248 2.78 34.79 -13.14
CA MET A 248 3.41 33.72 -13.94
C MET A 248 2.42 32.61 -14.32
N LEU A 249 1.41 32.38 -13.50
CA LEU A 249 0.36 31.38 -13.71
C LEU A 249 -0.92 31.96 -14.36
N ALA A 250 -0.85 33.16 -14.97
CA ALA A 250 -2.04 33.84 -15.52
C ALA A 250 -2.75 33.00 -16.58
N ASP A 251 -2.01 32.33 -17.44
CA ASP A 251 -2.52 31.48 -18.52
C ASP A 251 -2.80 30.03 -18.11
N GLU A 252 -2.68 29.73 -16.79
CA GLU A 252 -2.83 28.39 -16.21
C GLU A 252 -3.86 28.37 -15.07
N PRO A 253 -5.13 28.55 -15.34
CA PRO A 253 -6.14 28.79 -14.32
C PRO A 253 -6.23 27.64 -13.30
N ARG A 254 -6.09 26.37 -13.74
CA ARG A 254 -6.12 25.19 -12.86
C ARG A 254 -4.93 25.15 -11.91
N THR A 255 -3.71 25.33 -12.42
CA THR A 255 -2.49 25.33 -11.61
C THR A 255 -2.48 26.51 -10.63
N ARG A 256 -2.98 27.67 -11.07
CA ARG A 256 -3.15 28.87 -10.25
C ARG A 256 -4.12 28.63 -9.10
N GLU A 257 -5.27 28.02 -9.34
CA GLU A 257 -6.24 27.69 -8.30
C GLU A 257 -5.64 26.79 -7.22
N ILE A 258 -4.90 25.73 -7.63
CA ILE A 258 -4.19 24.84 -6.71
C ILE A 258 -3.14 25.64 -5.90
N TYR A 259 -2.36 26.48 -6.58
CA TYR A 259 -1.35 27.33 -5.93
C TYR A 259 -1.97 28.23 -4.86
N ASP A 260 -3.10 28.89 -5.17
CA ASP A 260 -3.79 29.81 -4.26
C ASP A 260 -4.33 29.03 -3.05
N LYS A 261 -5.02 27.91 -3.25
CA LYS A 261 -5.59 27.10 -2.17
C LYS A 261 -4.54 26.56 -1.20
N ILE A 262 -3.43 26.07 -1.73
CA ILE A 262 -2.33 25.57 -0.89
C ILE A 262 -1.63 26.71 -0.15
N SER A 263 -1.45 27.86 -0.81
CA SER A 263 -0.84 29.04 -0.19
C SER A 263 -1.72 29.60 0.94
N GLU A 264 -3.05 29.63 0.77
CA GLU A 264 -4.01 30.01 1.80
C GLU A 264 -3.92 29.07 3.02
N ASP A 265 -3.96 27.75 2.84
CA ASP A 265 -3.83 26.76 3.90
C ASP A 265 -2.53 26.92 4.69
N ILE A 266 -1.40 27.11 4.01
CA ILE A 266 -0.09 27.36 4.66
C ILE A 266 -0.14 28.63 5.50
N CYS A 267 -0.72 29.74 4.99
CA CYS A 267 -0.85 30.98 5.71
C CYS A 267 -1.69 30.82 6.99
N GLU A 268 -2.83 30.13 6.90
CA GLU A 268 -3.74 29.91 8.02
C GLU A 268 -3.08 29.09 9.13
N ARG A 269 -2.45 27.94 8.79
CA ARG A 269 -1.70 27.11 9.74
C ARG A 269 -0.60 27.89 10.45
N THR A 270 0.05 28.81 9.73
CA THR A 270 1.14 29.63 10.30
C THR A 270 0.60 30.66 11.30
N LYS A 271 -0.57 31.22 11.09
CA LYS A 271 -1.22 32.17 12.03
C LYS A 271 -1.61 31.45 13.32
N THR A 272 -2.22 30.27 13.21
CA THR A 272 -2.65 29.45 14.35
C THR A 272 -1.46 29.02 15.23
N SER A 273 -0.31 28.69 14.62
CA SER A 273 0.90 28.29 15.35
C SER A 273 1.62 29.43 16.08
N LYS A 274 1.29 30.70 15.81
CA LYS A 274 1.83 31.90 16.53
C LYS A 274 0.93 32.33 17.68
N SER A 275 -0.26 31.77 17.80
CA SER A 275 -1.26 32.10 18.83
C SER A 275 -1.27 31.10 19.99
N CYS A 276 -0.41 30.10 19.97
CA CYS A 276 -0.08 29.17 21.05
C CYS A 276 1.33 29.41 21.52
#